data_41659dc9322bb1f112e19ee87c5df860
#
_entry.id   41659dc9322bb1f112e19ee87c5df860
#
_cell.length_a   1.000
_cell.length_b   1.000
_cell.length_c   1.000
_cell.angle_alpha   90.00
_cell.angle_beta   90.00
_cell.angle_gamma   90.00
#
_symmetry.space_group_name_H-M   'P 1'
#
loop_
_entity.id
_entity.type
_entity.pdbx_description
1 polymer ?
#
loop_
_entity_poly.entity_id
_entity_poly.type
_entity_poly.pdbx_seq_one_letter_code
_entity_poly.pdbx_strand_id
1 'polypeptide(L)'
;GGLSQCTPKKPLIAAVDGYALGGGCELALSCDLIVANANAKFGIPEVKRGLAARAGALIRLPRQIPRHVAMELALTGRFITAERGYELGLVNCVSDGAALDLALELAAEIAGNGPLAVAASKRVLVESRLWADAEMWSIQAEILDPVFESDDAREGATAFAEKRAPL
;
A
#
# COMPACT_ATOMS: atom_id res chain seq x y z
N GLY A 1 17.08 3.09 -0.46
CA GLY A 1 16.67 4.46 -0.58
C GLY A 1 15.79 4.84 0.60
N GLY A 2 15.69 6.07 0.99
CA GLY A 2 14.98 6.55 2.19
C GLY A 2 13.49 6.14 2.33
N LEU A 3 12.88 5.64 1.25
CA LEU A 3 11.46 5.26 1.20
C LEU A 3 11.08 4.20 2.24
N SER A 4 11.95 3.23 2.51
CA SER A 4 11.66 2.15 3.46
C SER A 4 11.47 2.61 4.91
N GLN A 5 11.89 3.82 5.25
CA GLN A 5 11.81 4.40 6.60
C GLN A 5 10.92 5.65 6.67
N CYS A 6 10.24 6.01 5.59
CA CYS A 6 9.34 7.14 5.57
C CYS A 6 7.95 6.73 5.06
N THR A 7 6.97 7.55 5.39
CA THR A 7 5.59 7.40 4.88
C THR A 7 5.23 8.70 4.17
N PRO A 8 5.35 8.76 2.83
CA PRO A 8 4.93 9.93 2.07
C PRO A 8 3.46 10.23 2.25
N LYS A 9 3.08 11.50 2.19
CA LYS A 9 1.66 11.91 2.31
C LYS A 9 0.82 11.43 1.13
N LYS A 10 1.38 11.47 -0.08
CA LYS A 10 0.70 10.97 -1.29
C LYS A 10 0.71 9.45 -1.32
N PRO A 11 -0.33 8.80 -1.87
CA PRO A 11 -0.31 7.37 -2.16
C PRO A 11 0.87 6.97 -3.04
N LEU A 12 1.43 5.80 -2.75
CA LEU A 12 2.50 5.18 -3.52
C LEU A 12 2.04 3.84 -4.05
N ILE A 13 2.30 3.60 -5.33
CA ILE A 13 2.02 2.33 -6.00
C ILE A 13 3.35 1.74 -6.47
N ALA A 14 3.64 0.51 -6.06
CA ALA A 14 4.74 -0.26 -6.63
C ALA A 14 4.26 -0.97 -7.89
N ALA A 15 4.92 -0.73 -9.03
CA ALA A 15 4.75 -1.50 -10.26
C ALA A 15 5.92 -2.48 -10.40
N VAL A 16 5.65 -3.78 -10.41
CA VAL A 16 6.67 -4.83 -10.35
C VAL A 16 6.55 -5.75 -11.56
N ASP A 17 7.48 -5.64 -12.50
CA ASP A 17 7.49 -6.48 -13.71
C ASP A 17 8.37 -7.74 -13.62
N GLY A 18 9.15 -7.90 -12.55
CA GLY A 18 10.08 -9.01 -12.42
C GLY A 18 10.32 -9.39 -10.96
N TYR A 19 11.56 -9.44 -10.55
CA TYR A 19 11.95 -9.86 -9.21
C TYR A 19 11.97 -8.69 -8.23
N ALA A 20 11.05 -8.69 -7.25
CA ALA A 20 11.11 -7.86 -6.06
C ALA A 20 11.69 -8.70 -4.90
N LEU A 21 13.01 -8.79 -4.80
CA LEU A 21 13.70 -9.61 -3.82
C LEU A 21 14.55 -8.76 -2.87
N GLY A 22 14.68 -9.20 -1.63
CA GLY A 22 15.46 -8.48 -0.62
C GLY A 22 15.01 -7.04 -0.47
N GLY A 23 15.94 -6.09 -0.64
CA GLY A 23 15.64 -4.66 -0.61
C GLY A 23 14.57 -4.22 -1.62
N GLY A 24 14.45 -4.87 -2.78
CA GLY A 24 13.36 -4.62 -3.75
C GLY A 24 12.00 -5.00 -3.19
N CYS A 25 11.91 -6.13 -2.49
CA CYS A 25 10.70 -6.52 -1.78
C CYS A 25 10.38 -5.53 -0.64
N GLU A 26 11.38 -5.09 0.10
CA GLU A 26 11.23 -4.11 1.18
C GLU A 26 10.72 -2.76 0.69
N LEU A 27 11.15 -2.33 -0.51
CA LEU A 27 10.63 -1.12 -1.16
C LEU A 27 9.17 -1.30 -1.59
N ALA A 28 8.83 -2.44 -2.21
CA ALA A 28 7.45 -2.74 -2.59
C ALA A 28 6.52 -2.75 -1.36
N LEU A 29 6.94 -3.40 -0.27
CA LEU A 29 6.22 -3.42 1.02
C LEU A 29 6.10 -2.05 1.70
N SER A 30 6.87 -1.07 1.27
CA SER A 30 6.81 0.31 1.78
C SER A 30 5.81 1.16 1.01
N CYS A 31 5.33 0.68 -0.13
CA CYS A 31 4.27 1.32 -0.89
C CYS A 31 2.89 0.97 -0.31
N ASP A 32 1.89 1.77 -0.63
CA ASP A 32 0.51 1.58 -0.17
C ASP A 32 -0.20 0.48 -0.97
N LEU A 33 0.12 0.38 -2.26
CA LEU A 33 -0.44 -0.58 -3.20
C LEU A 33 0.68 -1.24 -4.01
N ILE A 34 0.45 -2.49 -4.43
CA ILE A 34 1.36 -3.24 -5.28
C ILE A 34 0.60 -3.77 -6.49
N VAL A 35 1.05 -3.39 -7.68
CA VAL A 35 0.62 -3.96 -8.96
C VAL A 35 1.79 -4.79 -9.49
N ALA A 36 1.54 -6.01 -9.93
CA ALA A 36 2.58 -6.91 -10.37
C ALA A 36 2.26 -7.54 -11.74
N ASN A 37 3.28 -7.71 -12.59
CA ASN A 37 3.17 -8.59 -13.74
C ASN A 37 3.01 -10.04 -13.27
N ALA A 38 2.28 -10.87 -14.01
CA ALA A 38 2.03 -12.27 -13.68
C ALA A 38 3.31 -13.09 -13.45
N ASN A 39 4.42 -12.73 -14.11
CA ASN A 39 5.71 -13.39 -13.94
C ASN A 39 6.51 -12.86 -12.73
N ALA A 40 6.06 -11.82 -12.07
CA ALA A 40 6.77 -11.22 -10.94
C ALA A 40 6.88 -12.19 -9.75
N LYS A 41 7.96 -12.03 -8.99
CA LYS A 41 8.23 -12.83 -7.78
C LYS A 41 8.67 -11.93 -6.64
N PHE A 42 8.20 -12.27 -5.47
CA PHE A 42 8.47 -11.56 -4.22
C PHE A 42 9.18 -12.47 -3.22
N GLY A 43 10.09 -11.91 -2.42
CA GLY A 43 10.75 -12.68 -1.38
C GLY A 43 11.85 -11.91 -0.66
N ILE A 44 12.26 -12.46 0.48
CA ILE A 44 13.33 -11.93 1.35
C ILE A 44 14.39 -13.00 1.58
N PRO A 45 15.26 -13.27 0.56
CA PRO A 45 16.20 -14.40 0.58
C PRO A 45 17.47 -14.17 1.38
N GLU A 46 17.57 -13.10 2.15
CA GLU A 46 18.78 -12.70 2.87
C GLU A 46 19.35 -13.83 3.74
N VAL A 47 18.48 -14.65 4.35
CA VAL A 47 18.89 -15.78 5.21
C VAL A 47 19.75 -16.81 4.46
N LYS A 48 19.59 -16.94 3.14
CA LYS A 48 20.44 -17.82 2.30
C LYS A 48 21.89 -17.32 2.16
N ARG A 49 22.18 -16.11 2.63
CA ARG A 49 23.48 -15.45 2.61
C ARG A 49 23.98 -15.11 4.02
N GLY A 50 23.35 -15.67 5.07
CA GLY A 50 23.70 -15.38 6.46
C GLY A 50 23.34 -13.96 6.91
N LEU A 51 22.40 -13.32 6.20
CA LEU A 51 21.90 -11.97 6.48
C LEU A 51 20.42 -12.01 6.88
N ALA A 52 19.91 -10.89 7.36
CA ALA A 52 18.50 -10.68 7.61
C ALA A 52 18.02 -9.41 6.89
N ALA A 53 16.78 -9.41 6.42
CA ALA A 53 16.15 -8.24 5.82
C ALA A 53 16.05 -7.11 6.87
N ARG A 54 16.66 -5.95 6.60
CA ARG A 54 16.80 -4.87 7.59
C ARG A 54 16.12 -3.56 7.23
N ALA A 55 15.52 -3.47 6.04
CA ALA A 55 14.82 -2.27 5.58
C ALA A 55 13.31 -2.33 5.77
N GLY A 56 12.82 -3.22 6.64
CA GLY A 56 11.45 -3.23 7.13
C GLY A 56 10.60 -4.43 6.74
N ALA A 57 11.08 -5.37 5.91
CA ALA A 57 10.27 -6.54 5.52
C ALA A 57 9.85 -7.38 6.71
N LEU A 58 10.74 -7.64 7.66
CA LEU A 58 10.43 -8.45 8.85
C LEU A 58 9.35 -7.83 9.75
N ILE A 59 9.12 -6.52 9.62
CA ILE A 59 8.08 -5.79 10.36
C ILE A 59 6.80 -5.72 9.55
N ARG A 60 6.90 -5.43 8.23
CA ARG A 60 5.73 -5.18 7.37
C ARG A 60 5.06 -6.46 6.90
N LEU A 61 5.85 -7.45 6.49
CA LEU A 61 5.33 -8.68 5.91
C LEU A 61 4.31 -9.39 6.82
N PRO A 62 4.58 -9.65 8.13
CA PRO A 62 3.62 -10.30 9.01
C PRO A 62 2.41 -9.44 9.38
N ARG A 63 2.38 -8.17 8.96
CA ARG A 63 1.24 -7.26 9.09
C ARG A 63 0.38 -7.18 7.83
N GLN A 64 0.89 -7.64 6.70
CA GLN A 64 0.24 -7.57 5.39
C GLN A 64 -0.25 -8.94 4.91
N ILE A 65 0.41 -10.04 5.33
CA ILE A 65 0.02 -11.41 4.98
C ILE A 65 -0.07 -12.30 6.23
N PRO A 66 -0.70 -13.48 6.14
CA PRO A 66 -0.78 -14.41 7.26
C PRO A 66 0.60 -14.71 7.88
N ARG A 67 0.69 -14.63 9.21
CA ARG A 67 1.95 -14.73 9.96
C ARG A 67 2.77 -15.97 9.60
N HIS A 68 2.14 -17.13 9.43
CA HIS A 68 2.89 -18.36 9.11
C HIS A 68 3.51 -18.32 7.71
N VAL A 69 2.86 -17.69 6.73
CA VAL A 69 3.43 -17.47 5.39
C VAL A 69 4.61 -16.49 5.47
N ALA A 70 4.46 -15.39 6.23
CA ALA A 70 5.55 -14.46 6.46
C ALA A 70 6.77 -15.14 7.11
N MET A 71 6.55 -16.00 8.10
CA MET A 71 7.60 -16.81 8.76
C MET A 71 8.27 -17.77 7.77
N GLU A 72 7.50 -18.48 6.95
CA GLU A 72 8.06 -19.36 5.93
C GLU A 72 9.00 -18.60 4.98
N LEU A 73 8.54 -17.47 4.43
CA LEU A 73 9.36 -16.65 3.53
C LEU A 73 10.63 -16.15 4.21
N ALA A 74 10.51 -15.63 5.44
CA ALA A 74 11.63 -15.08 6.19
C ALA A 74 12.67 -16.13 6.58
N LEU A 75 12.24 -17.33 6.97
CA LEU A 75 13.14 -18.37 7.49
C LEU A 75 13.72 -19.27 6.40
N THR A 76 13.02 -19.46 5.28
CA THR A 76 13.48 -20.29 4.17
C THR A 76 14.11 -19.51 3.03
N GLY A 77 13.83 -18.21 2.93
CA GLY A 77 14.21 -17.38 1.79
C GLY A 77 13.57 -17.84 0.48
N ARG A 78 12.42 -18.50 0.52
CA ARG A 78 11.63 -18.86 -0.67
C ARG A 78 10.97 -17.63 -1.27
N PHE A 79 10.55 -17.78 -2.54
CA PHE A 79 9.82 -16.74 -3.28
C PHE A 79 8.37 -17.15 -3.44
N ILE A 80 7.48 -16.17 -3.54
CA ILE A 80 6.10 -16.35 -3.99
C ILE A 80 5.91 -15.67 -5.34
N THR A 81 4.98 -16.19 -6.13
CA THR A 81 4.55 -15.58 -7.41
C THR A 81 3.65 -14.37 -7.14
N ALA A 82 3.43 -13.53 -8.16
CA ALA A 82 2.47 -12.44 -8.12
C ALA A 82 1.05 -12.94 -7.80
N GLU A 83 0.62 -14.05 -8.42
CA GLU A 83 -0.67 -14.68 -8.18
C GLU A 83 -0.81 -15.10 -6.71
N ARG A 84 0.21 -15.77 -6.14
CA ARG A 84 0.19 -16.12 -4.72
C ARG A 84 0.18 -14.88 -3.83
N GLY A 85 0.88 -13.82 -4.21
CA GLY A 85 0.84 -12.52 -3.54
C GLY A 85 -0.56 -11.91 -3.55
N TYR A 86 -1.28 -12.03 -4.66
CA TYR A 86 -2.67 -11.59 -4.82
C TYR A 86 -3.63 -12.38 -3.90
N GLU A 87 -3.53 -13.71 -3.90
CA GLU A 87 -4.33 -14.57 -3.00
C GLU A 87 -4.13 -14.23 -1.51
N LEU A 88 -2.93 -13.82 -1.15
CA LEU A 88 -2.57 -13.46 0.23
C LEU A 88 -2.93 -12.00 0.59
N GLY A 89 -3.37 -11.19 -0.38
CA GLY A 89 -3.65 -9.77 -0.19
C GLY A 89 -2.40 -8.88 -0.15
N LEU A 90 -1.24 -9.38 -0.58
CA LEU A 90 -0.01 -8.61 -0.71
C LEU A 90 0.00 -7.79 -2.00
N VAL A 91 -0.47 -8.35 -3.10
CA VAL A 91 -0.58 -7.73 -4.41
C VAL A 91 -2.03 -7.34 -4.65
N ASN A 92 -2.26 -6.09 -5.05
CA ASN A 92 -3.61 -5.57 -5.31
C ASN A 92 -4.15 -6.01 -6.68
N CYS A 93 -3.29 -6.02 -7.69
CA CYS A 93 -3.65 -6.38 -9.06
C CYS A 93 -2.51 -7.13 -9.74
N VAL A 94 -2.86 -8.13 -10.55
CA VAL A 94 -1.92 -8.85 -11.42
C VAL A 94 -2.22 -8.49 -12.86
N SER A 95 -1.16 -8.14 -13.63
CA SER A 95 -1.22 -7.75 -15.03
C SER A 95 -0.56 -8.80 -15.91
N ASP A 96 -1.18 -9.14 -17.03
CA ASP A 96 -0.55 -9.95 -18.08
C ASP A 96 0.43 -9.13 -18.95
N GLY A 97 0.28 -7.79 -18.95
CA GLY A 97 1.16 -6.82 -19.59
C GLY A 97 2.14 -6.18 -18.61
N ALA A 98 2.67 -5.01 -18.95
CA ALA A 98 3.52 -4.23 -18.06
C ALA A 98 2.72 -3.80 -16.80
N ALA A 99 3.30 -4.04 -15.62
CA ALA A 99 2.66 -3.65 -14.36
C ALA A 99 2.49 -2.12 -14.25
N LEU A 100 3.37 -1.36 -14.92
CA LEU A 100 3.32 0.10 -14.91
C LEU A 100 2.04 0.64 -15.53
N ASP A 101 1.55 0.05 -16.60
CA ASP A 101 0.34 0.54 -17.29
C ASP A 101 -0.87 0.44 -16.37
N LEU A 102 -1.08 -0.72 -15.75
CA LEU A 102 -2.16 -0.93 -14.77
C LEU A 102 -1.97 -0.08 -13.50
N ALA A 103 -0.74 0.15 -13.07
CA ALA A 103 -0.43 1.02 -11.94
C ALA A 103 -0.77 2.49 -12.26
N LEU A 104 -0.58 2.95 -13.50
CA LEU A 104 -0.94 4.29 -13.94
C LEU A 104 -2.46 4.47 -14.04
N GLU A 105 -3.19 3.44 -14.49
CA GLU A 105 -4.66 3.44 -14.46
C GLU A 105 -5.17 3.60 -13.01
N LEU A 106 -4.65 2.81 -12.08
CA LEU A 106 -5.00 2.90 -10.66
C LEU A 106 -4.61 4.25 -10.05
N ALA A 107 -3.46 4.81 -10.45
CA ALA A 107 -3.03 6.13 -10.01
C ALA A 107 -3.96 7.24 -10.54
N ALA A 108 -4.44 7.13 -11.78
CA ALA A 108 -5.40 8.06 -12.36
C ALA A 108 -6.75 8.00 -11.63
N GLU A 109 -7.23 6.79 -11.28
CA GLU A 109 -8.44 6.62 -10.48
C GLU A 109 -8.31 7.30 -9.10
N ILE A 110 -7.18 7.09 -8.41
CA ILE A 110 -6.92 7.74 -7.13
C ILE A 110 -6.84 9.26 -7.27
N ALA A 111 -6.17 9.75 -8.33
CA ALA A 111 -6.00 11.17 -8.58
C ALA A 111 -7.30 11.89 -8.98
N GLY A 112 -8.30 11.16 -9.48
CA GLY A 112 -9.65 11.66 -9.74
C GLY A 112 -10.50 11.87 -8.48
N ASN A 113 -10.03 11.44 -7.30
CA ASN A 113 -10.73 11.63 -6.04
C ASN A 113 -10.26 12.91 -5.33
N GLY A 114 -11.06 13.42 -4.38
CA GLY A 114 -10.72 14.59 -3.57
C GLY A 114 -9.38 14.42 -2.83
N PRO A 115 -8.37 15.27 -3.11
CA PRO A 115 -7.01 15.06 -2.63
C PRO A 115 -6.87 15.11 -1.11
N LEU A 116 -7.68 15.93 -0.43
CA LEU A 116 -7.72 15.99 1.03
C LEU A 116 -8.26 14.68 1.62
N ALA A 117 -9.33 14.14 1.04
CA ALA A 117 -9.93 12.89 1.50
C ALA A 117 -8.97 11.70 1.32
N VAL A 118 -8.30 11.61 0.17
CA VAL A 118 -7.30 10.57 -0.11
C VAL A 118 -6.15 10.64 0.91
N ALA A 119 -5.60 11.83 1.15
CA ALA A 119 -4.49 12.01 2.09
C ALA A 119 -4.89 11.70 3.53
N ALA A 120 -6.07 12.15 3.97
CA ALA A 120 -6.58 11.89 5.31
C ALA A 120 -6.89 10.40 5.53
N SER A 121 -7.53 9.74 4.56
CA SER A 121 -7.79 8.29 4.60
C SER A 121 -6.50 7.49 4.73
N LYS A 122 -5.49 7.81 3.90
CA LYS A 122 -4.18 7.19 4.01
C LYS A 122 -3.56 7.41 5.39
N ARG A 123 -3.64 8.64 5.92
CA ARG A 123 -3.08 8.98 7.23
C ARG A 123 -3.71 8.14 8.33
N VAL A 124 -5.04 8.05 8.37
CA VAL A 124 -5.76 7.22 9.34
C VAL A 124 -5.35 5.75 9.24
N LEU A 125 -5.33 5.17 8.02
CA LEU A 125 -4.96 3.77 7.79
C LEU A 125 -3.53 3.44 8.25
N VAL A 126 -2.60 4.38 8.11
CA VAL A 126 -1.20 4.17 8.49
C VAL A 126 -0.98 4.39 9.97
N GLU A 127 -1.49 5.50 10.54
CA GLU A 127 -1.20 5.94 11.90
C GLU A 127 -2.03 5.21 12.96
N SER A 128 -3.27 4.79 12.63
CA SER A 128 -4.20 4.14 13.58
C SER A 128 -3.64 2.90 14.27
N ARG A 129 -2.65 2.24 13.67
CA ARG A 129 -1.96 1.09 14.26
C ARG A 129 -1.20 1.41 15.55
N LEU A 130 -0.94 2.70 15.80
CA LEU A 130 -0.17 3.19 16.95
C LEU A 130 -1.06 3.87 17.99
N TRP A 131 -2.36 4.01 17.70
CA TRP A 131 -3.29 4.71 18.60
C TRP A 131 -3.78 3.78 19.70
N ALA A 132 -3.99 4.34 20.87
CA ALA A 132 -4.68 3.65 21.94
C ALA A 132 -6.18 3.57 21.64
N ASP A 133 -6.83 2.45 21.97
CA ASP A 133 -8.26 2.23 21.71
C ASP A 133 -9.14 3.34 22.31
N ALA A 134 -8.75 3.90 23.46
CA ALA A 134 -9.48 4.96 24.12
C ALA A 134 -9.42 6.33 23.38
N GLU A 135 -8.41 6.53 22.53
CA GLU A 135 -8.13 7.80 21.86
C GLU A 135 -8.38 7.75 20.35
N MET A 136 -8.56 6.57 19.77
CA MET A 136 -8.60 6.39 18.32
C MET A 136 -9.68 7.23 17.63
N TRP A 137 -10.86 7.38 18.27
CA TRP A 137 -11.96 8.15 17.70
C TRP A 137 -11.71 9.66 17.71
N SER A 138 -11.11 10.19 18.77
CA SER A 138 -10.75 11.60 18.85
C SER A 138 -9.64 11.96 17.88
N ILE A 139 -8.60 11.13 17.78
CA ILE A 139 -7.51 11.34 16.83
C ILE A 139 -8.02 11.25 15.39
N GLN A 140 -8.88 10.27 15.09
CA GLN A 140 -9.49 10.15 13.77
C GLN A 140 -10.33 11.39 13.44
N ALA A 141 -11.13 11.90 14.37
CA ALA A 141 -11.95 13.09 14.15
C ALA A 141 -11.07 14.31 13.82
N GLU A 142 -10.00 14.56 14.57
CA GLU A 142 -9.05 15.66 14.29
C GLU A 142 -8.47 15.60 12.87
N ILE A 143 -8.30 14.39 12.30
CA ILE A 143 -7.78 14.21 10.95
C ILE A 143 -8.87 14.40 9.90
N LEU A 144 -10.09 13.92 10.17
CA LEU A 144 -11.15 13.86 9.17
C LEU A 144 -12.06 15.10 9.16
N ASP A 145 -12.29 15.76 10.30
CA ASP A 145 -13.19 16.93 10.37
C ASP A 145 -12.83 18.01 9.34
N PRO A 146 -11.54 18.38 9.12
CA PRO A 146 -11.18 19.35 8.08
C PRO A 146 -11.56 18.91 6.66
N VAL A 147 -11.65 17.59 6.39
CA VAL A 147 -12.06 17.07 5.09
C VAL A 147 -13.55 17.34 4.87
N PHE A 148 -14.38 17.09 5.87
CA PHE A 148 -15.84 17.33 5.80
C PHE A 148 -16.19 18.81 5.69
N GLU A 149 -15.32 19.71 6.15
CA GLU A 149 -15.49 21.16 6.08
C GLU A 149 -14.94 21.76 4.77
N SER A 150 -14.28 20.96 3.93
CA SER A 150 -13.61 21.39 2.70
C SER A 150 -14.60 21.77 1.57
N ASP A 151 -14.09 22.52 0.61
CA ASP A 151 -14.83 22.84 -0.61
C ASP A 151 -15.04 21.59 -1.48
N ASP A 152 -14.07 20.67 -1.50
CA ASP A 152 -14.18 19.37 -2.17
C ASP A 152 -15.37 18.56 -1.62
N ALA A 153 -15.59 18.55 -0.29
CA ALA A 153 -16.71 17.84 0.30
C ALA A 153 -18.05 18.46 -0.08
N ARG A 154 -18.13 19.80 -0.14
CA ARG A 154 -19.34 20.53 -0.57
C ARG A 154 -19.66 20.28 -2.04
N GLU A 155 -18.63 20.35 -2.88
CA GLU A 155 -18.76 20.06 -4.31
C GLU A 155 -19.19 18.61 -4.53
N GLY A 156 -18.56 17.65 -3.85
CA GLY A 156 -18.92 16.24 -3.93
C GLY A 156 -20.39 15.98 -3.56
N ALA A 157 -20.88 16.61 -2.49
CA ALA A 157 -22.28 16.51 -2.07
C ALA A 157 -23.24 17.12 -3.11
N THR A 158 -22.88 18.27 -3.67
CA THR A 158 -23.66 18.94 -4.72
C THR A 158 -23.71 18.12 -6.00
N ALA A 159 -22.55 17.64 -6.47
CA ALA A 159 -22.44 16.82 -7.66
C ALA A 159 -23.25 15.52 -7.53
N PHE A 160 -23.21 14.88 -6.34
CA PHE A 160 -24.02 13.69 -6.07
C PHE A 160 -25.52 13.98 -6.16
N ALA A 161 -25.99 15.08 -5.55
CA ALA A 161 -27.41 15.48 -5.61
C ALA A 161 -27.85 15.79 -7.05
N GLU A 162 -26.97 16.38 -7.85
CA GLU A 162 -27.21 16.74 -9.27
C GLU A 162 -26.94 15.59 -10.23
N LYS A 163 -26.48 14.44 -9.77
CA LYS A 163 -26.14 13.24 -10.58
C LYS A 163 -25.11 13.53 -11.67
N ARG A 164 -24.12 14.34 -11.39
CA ARG A 164 -22.98 14.65 -12.26
C ARG A 164 -21.65 14.28 -11.61
N ALA A 165 -20.57 14.26 -12.38
CA ALA A 165 -19.22 14.18 -11.83
C ALA A 165 -18.86 15.48 -11.06
N PRO A 166 -18.12 15.40 -9.95
CA PRO A 166 -17.55 16.58 -9.29
C PRO A 166 -16.52 17.27 -10.21
N LEU A 167 -16.32 18.56 -9.98
CA LEU A 167 -15.37 19.40 -10.73
C LEU A 167 -13.94 19.23 -10.24
#